data_352e8b3a834c13f1dfceda9745a106ff
#
_entry.id   352e8b3a834c13f1dfceda9745a106ff
#
_cell.length_a   1.000
_cell.length_b   1.000
_cell.length_c   1.000
_cell.angle_alpha   90.00
_cell.angle_beta   90.00
_cell.angle_gamma   90.00
#
_symmetry.space_group_name_H-M   'P 1'
#
loop_
_entity.id
_entity.type
_entity.pdbx_description
1 polymer ?
#
loop_
_entity_poly.entity_id
_entity_poly.type
_entity_poly.pdbx_seq_one_letter_code
_entity_poly.pdbx_strand_id
1 'polypeptide(L)'
;MSIRLKLALALCLLISYRACLADLIFYPLQHKTPHELSPTINELLQAGESVIAGPNELILRLEPRHVDDIKALIHRLDQPSHRLLIYVSHQRQLNQQSQGYGGQAQLQTGFHSDTSLQGHITIYSTRDTENDQSKQSIHVLDGHTAYISTGVSQPNTSTEIIQHNAHAHISSNTYYKERSSGFYITPRLSKDSVILDISPWSEQTPSNDGPSNFNRVSTVIRSRLNTWTELSNVNQWSAQGSNKILGQTNKTRKNSNSIWIKVVDLDTDLNN
;
A
#
# COMPACT_ATOMS: atom_id res chain seq x y z
N MET A 1 -66.33 -43.92 -13.48
CA MET A 1 -65.65 -42.61 -13.24
C MET A 1 -66.28 -41.65 -14.27
N SER A 2 -67.18 -40.78 -13.85
CA SER A 2 -68.07 -40.02 -14.73
C SER A 2 -67.28 -38.98 -15.55
N ILE A 3 -67.70 -38.81 -16.81
CA ILE A 3 -67.15 -37.81 -17.77
C ILE A 3 -67.03 -36.41 -17.16
N ARG A 4 -67.94 -36.07 -16.25
CA ARG A 4 -67.96 -34.79 -15.50
C ARG A 4 -66.70 -34.64 -14.58
N LEU A 5 -66.18 -35.72 -13.99
CA LEU A 5 -64.97 -35.69 -13.13
C LEU A 5 -63.67 -35.53 -13.95
N LYS A 6 -63.66 -36.15 -15.13
CA LYS A 6 -62.53 -35.99 -16.07
C LYS A 6 -62.44 -34.58 -16.65
N LEU A 7 -63.60 -33.96 -16.95
CA LEU A 7 -63.71 -32.59 -17.43
C LEU A 7 -63.30 -31.57 -16.37
N ALA A 8 -63.71 -31.80 -15.12
CA ALA A 8 -63.29 -30.94 -13.97
C ALA A 8 -61.74 -31.03 -13.69
N LEU A 9 -61.18 -32.24 -13.80
CA LEU A 9 -59.76 -32.44 -13.62
C LEU A 9 -58.94 -31.81 -14.76
N ALA A 10 -59.40 -31.89 -16.02
CA ALA A 10 -58.80 -31.22 -17.16
C ALA A 10 -58.88 -29.70 -17.08
N LEU A 11 -60.00 -29.16 -16.58
CA LEU A 11 -60.18 -27.73 -16.36
C LEU A 11 -59.26 -27.20 -15.22
N CYS A 12 -59.10 -27.93 -14.15
CA CYS A 12 -58.12 -27.61 -13.08
C CYS A 12 -56.67 -27.64 -13.57
N LEU A 13 -56.31 -28.57 -14.44
CA LEU A 13 -54.96 -28.62 -15.04
C LEU A 13 -54.68 -27.45 -15.98
N LEU A 14 -55.70 -26.97 -16.71
CA LEU A 14 -55.59 -25.80 -17.61
C LEU A 14 -55.44 -24.47 -16.84
N ILE A 15 -56.03 -24.36 -15.65
CA ILE A 15 -55.95 -23.16 -14.80
C ILE A 15 -54.57 -23.07 -14.09
N SER A 16 -53.83 -24.18 -13.96
CA SER A 16 -52.52 -24.22 -13.31
C SER A 16 -51.38 -23.71 -14.18
N TYR A 17 -51.56 -23.54 -15.50
CA TYR A 17 -50.58 -22.88 -16.37
C TYR A 17 -50.66 -21.35 -16.25
N ARG A 18 -50.35 -20.81 -15.09
CA ARG A 18 -49.97 -19.42 -15.02
C ARG A 18 -48.59 -19.34 -15.68
N ALA A 19 -48.55 -19.00 -16.96
CA ALA A 19 -47.33 -18.60 -17.62
C ALA A 19 -46.80 -17.38 -16.85
N CYS A 20 -45.74 -17.57 -16.09
CA CYS A 20 -45.00 -16.47 -15.48
C CYS A 20 -44.34 -15.70 -16.63
N LEU A 21 -45.05 -14.69 -17.16
CA LEU A 21 -44.52 -13.74 -18.14
C LEU A 21 -43.57 -12.83 -17.38
N ALA A 22 -42.30 -13.22 -17.38
CA ALA A 22 -41.23 -12.34 -16.90
C ALA A 22 -41.06 -11.23 -17.94
N ASP A 23 -41.26 -10.00 -17.50
CA ASP A 23 -41.11 -8.81 -18.33
C ASP A 23 -39.61 -8.46 -18.45
N LEU A 24 -39.17 -8.08 -19.66
CA LEU A 24 -37.81 -7.67 -19.93
C LEU A 24 -37.73 -6.14 -19.83
N ILE A 25 -36.97 -5.65 -18.84
CA ILE A 25 -36.88 -4.22 -18.52
C ILE A 25 -35.44 -3.78 -18.70
N PHE A 26 -35.25 -2.68 -19.43
CA PHE A 26 -33.93 -1.99 -19.53
C PHE A 26 -33.90 -0.84 -18.55
N TYR A 27 -32.95 -0.87 -17.63
CA TYR A 27 -32.80 0.15 -16.59
C TYR A 27 -31.44 0.86 -16.74
N PRO A 28 -31.39 2.13 -17.19
CA PRO A 28 -30.17 2.89 -17.33
C PRO A 28 -29.63 3.27 -15.95
N LEU A 29 -28.31 3.14 -15.76
CA LEU A 29 -27.59 3.58 -14.56
C LEU A 29 -26.98 4.96 -14.77
N GLN A 30 -26.87 5.76 -13.71
CA GLN A 30 -26.34 7.12 -13.75
C GLN A 30 -24.94 7.25 -13.15
N HIS A 31 -24.64 6.46 -12.14
CA HIS A 31 -23.43 6.63 -11.32
C HIS A 31 -22.55 5.40 -11.29
N LYS A 32 -23.14 4.22 -11.20
CA LYS A 32 -22.40 2.95 -11.10
C LYS A 32 -22.40 2.16 -12.39
N THR A 33 -21.40 1.30 -12.54
CA THR A 33 -21.37 0.41 -13.71
C THR A 33 -22.31 -0.79 -13.51
N PRO A 34 -22.93 -1.31 -14.59
CA PRO A 34 -23.77 -2.51 -14.51
C PRO A 34 -23.05 -3.73 -13.92
N HIS A 35 -21.74 -3.85 -14.15
CA HIS A 35 -20.92 -4.94 -13.60
C HIS A 35 -20.75 -4.87 -12.09
N GLU A 36 -20.76 -3.68 -11.49
CA GLU A 36 -20.69 -3.51 -10.04
C GLU A 36 -21.98 -3.91 -9.34
N LEU A 37 -23.14 -3.56 -9.94
CA LEU A 37 -24.44 -3.77 -9.31
C LEU A 37 -25.03 -5.14 -9.58
N SER A 38 -24.79 -5.72 -10.77
CA SER A 38 -25.42 -6.98 -11.17
C SER A 38 -25.17 -8.16 -10.21
N PRO A 39 -23.98 -8.36 -9.61
CA PRO A 39 -23.78 -9.45 -8.65
C PRO A 39 -24.66 -9.29 -7.40
N THR A 40 -24.67 -8.09 -6.82
CA THR A 40 -25.45 -7.79 -5.59
C THR A 40 -26.94 -7.94 -5.82
N ILE A 41 -27.43 -7.51 -6.99
CA ILE A 41 -28.85 -7.64 -7.32
C ILE A 41 -29.22 -9.10 -7.55
N ASN A 42 -28.37 -9.86 -8.27
CA ASN A 42 -28.61 -11.28 -8.55
C ASN A 42 -28.74 -12.14 -7.27
N GLU A 43 -28.04 -11.80 -6.19
CA GLU A 43 -28.15 -12.48 -4.89
C GLU A 43 -29.53 -12.30 -4.23
N LEU A 44 -30.29 -11.27 -4.62
CA LEU A 44 -31.58 -10.95 -4.04
C LEU A 44 -32.77 -11.43 -4.91
N LEU A 45 -32.48 -11.91 -6.12
CA LEU A 45 -33.52 -12.36 -7.07
C LEU A 45 -34.06 -13.74 -6.70
N GLN A 46 -35.31 -13.95 -7.09
CA GLN A 46 -35.99 -15.23 -6.93
C GLN A 46 -35.72 -16.18 -8.10
N ALA A 47 -36.06 -17.47 -7.91
CA ALA A 47 -35.89 -18.46 -8.96
C ALA A 47 -36.71 -18.09 -10.21
N GLY A 48 -36.03 -17.98 -11.35
CA GLY A 48 -36.65 -17.59 -12.63
C GLY A 48 -36.44 -16.11 -13.01
N GLU A 49 -35.97 -15.28 -12.09
CA GLU A 49 -35.54 -13.91 -12.33
C GLU A 49 -34.05 -13.83 -12.64
N SER A 50 -33.63 -12.82 -13.39
CA SER A 50 -32.21 -12.61 -13.70
C SER A 50 -31.87 -11.15 -14.02
N VAL A 51 -30.66 -10.75 -13.69
CA VAL A 51 -30.09 -9.45 -14.05
C VAL A 51 -28.82 -9.69 -14.87
N ILE A 52 -28.72 -9.01 -16.02
CA ILE A 52 -27.58 -9.07 -16.92
C ILE A 52 -27.01 -7.65 -17.04
N ALA A 53 -25.69 -7.53 -16.93
CA ALA A 53 -24.99 -6.28 -17.16
C ALA A 53 -24.90 -5.99 -18.66
N GLY A 54 -25.57 -4.93 -19.13
CA GLY A 54 -25.39 -4.34 -20.46
C GLY A 54 -24.22 -3.33 -20.47
N PRO A 55 -24.01 -2.60 -21.56
CA PRO A 55 -22.91 -1.62 -21.65
C PRO A 55 -23.04 -0.46 -20.67
N ASN A 56 -24.26 0.09 -20.51
CA ASN A 56 -24.56 1.22 -19.61
C ASN A 56 -25.92 1.08 -18.91
N GLU A 57 -26.51 -0.11 -18.96
CA GLU A 57 -27.82 -0.40 -18.40
C GLU A 57 -27.86 -1.81 -17.82
N LEU A 58 -28.79 -2.03 -16.90
CA LEU A 58 -29.14 -3.36 -16.41
C LEU A 58 -30.32 -3.90 -17.22
N ILE A 59 -30.19 -5.12 -17.71
CA ILE A 59 -31.23 -5.85 -18.37
C ILE A 59 -31.87 -6.77 -17.33
N LEU A 60 -33.09 -6.44 -16.92
CA LEU A 60 -33.81 -7.10 -15.85
C LEU A 60 -34.88 -8.03 -16.44
N ARG A 61 -34.90 -9.27 -16.01
CA ARG A 61 -35.96 -10.21 -16.24
C ARG A 61 -36.61 -10.55 -14.90
N LEU A 62 -37.76 -9.91 -14.62
CA LEU A 62 -38.39 -9.95 -13.30
C LEU A 62 -39.87 -10.36 -13.40
N GLU A 63 -40.41 -10.88 -12.30
CA GLU A 63 -41.85 -11.00 -12.15
C GLU A 63 -42.50 -9.62 -11.94
N PRO A 64 -43.68 -9.34 -12.51
CA PRO A 64 -44.34 -8.02 -12.41
C PRO A 64 -44.47 -7.48 -10.99
N ARG A 65 -44.63 -8.35 -10.01
CA ARG A 65 -44.79 -7.98 -8.59
C ARG A 65 -43.49 -7.50 -7.92
N HIS A 66 -42.32 -7.86 -8.46
CA HIS A 66 -41.00 -7.49 -7.89
C HIS A 66 -40.33 -6.32 -8.61
N VAL A 67 -40.89 -5.87 -9.73
CA VAL A 67 -40.33 -4.82 -10.58
C VAL A 67 -40.06 -3.54 -9.79
N ASP A 68 -41.05 -3.08 -9.04
CA ASP A 68 -40.97 -1.80 -8.31
C ASP A 68 -39.98 -1.90 -7.14
N ASP A 69 -39.95 -3.04 -6.44
CA ASP A 69 -38.99 -3.26 -5.33
C ASP A 69 -37.54 -3.28 -5.83
N ILE A 70 -37.30 -3.99 -6.94
CA ILE A 70 -35.95 -4.05 -7.54
C ILE A 70 -35.51 -2.70 -8.11
N LYS A 71 -36.44 -1.96 -8.78
CA LYS A 71 -36.14 -0.58 -9.23
C LYS A 71 -35.80 0.36 -8.08
N ALA A 72 -36.58 0.29 -6.98
CA ALA A 72 -36.30 1.08 -5.78
C ALA A 72 -34.92 0.71 -5.16
N LEU A 73 -34.60 -0.58 -5.15
CA LEU A 73 -33.29 -1.06 -4.70
C LEU A 73 -32.14 -0.52 -5.59
N ILE A 74 -32.30 -0.65 -6.93
CA ILE A 74 -31.28 -0.14 -7.88
C ILE A 74 -31.07 1.36 -7.68
N HIS A 75 -32.14 2.14 -7.56
CA HIS A 75 -32.04 3.58 -7.33
C HIS A 75 -31.29 3.94 -6.03
N ARG A 76 -31.41 3.12 -4.98
CA ARG A 76 -30.66 3.29 -3.72
C ARG A 76 -29.18 2.89 -3.85
N LEU A 77 -28.87 1.93 -4.71
CA LEU A 77 -27.50 1.45 -4.94
C LEU A 77 -26.74 2.32 -5.96
N ASP A 78 -27.47 2.91 -6.94
CA ASP A 78 -26.90 3.78 -7.98
C ASP A 78 -26.65 5.20 -7.45
N GLN A 79 -25.80 5.31 -6.44
CA GLN A 79 -25.37 6.59 -5.86
C GLN A 79 -23.95 6.91 -6.29
N PRO A 80 -23.60 8.21 -6.45
CA PRO A 80 -22.26 8.62 -6.80
C PRO A 80 -21.27 8.14 -5.72
N SER A 81 -20.15 7.57 -6.15
CA SER A 81 -19.06 7.21 -5.25
C SER A 81 -18.26 8.45 -4.86
N HIS A 82 -17.94 8.61 -3.58
CA HIS A 82 -17.13 9.71 -3.08
C HIS A 82 -15.70 9.65 -3.65
N ARG A 83 -15.18 10.82 -4.01
CA ARG A 83 -13.78 10.99 -4.43
C ARG A 83 -12.92 11.29 -3.21
N LEU A 84 -11.98 10.41 -2.95
CA LEU A 84 -11.09 10.51 -1.80
C LEU A 84 -9.68 10.88 -2.27
N LEU A 85 -9.04 11.80 -1.56
CA LEU A 85 -7.63 12.13 -1.72
C LEU A 85 -6.87 11.57 -0.52
N ILE A 86 -5.94 10.67 -0.80
CA ILE A 86 -5.19 9.94 0.21
C ILE A 86 -3.74 10.41 0.19
N TYR A 87 -3.24 10.79 1.35
CA TYR A 87 -1.85 11.14 1.60
C TYR A 87 -1.19 10.06 2.45
N VAL A 88 -0.03 9.59 2.02
CA VAL A 88 0.84 8.71 2.80
C VAL A 88 2.17 9.41 3.01
N SER A 89 2.62 9.48 4.26
CA SER A 89 3.91 10.06 4.64
C SER A 89 4.77 9.00 5.31
N HIS A 90 5.96 8.78 4.75
CA HIS A 90 7.02 8.02 5.39
C HIS A 90 7.97 9.00 6.06
N GLN A 91 8.19 8.82 7.35
CA GLN A 91 9.11 9.63 8.13
C GLN A 91 10.17 8.74 8.75
N ARG A 92 11.42 9.05 8.47
CA ARG A 92 12.58 8.37 9.06
C ARG A 92 13.42 9.39 9.81
N GLN A 93 13.74 9.05 11.05
CA GLN A 93 14.70 9.79 11.85
C GLN A 93 15.87 8.88 12.23
N LEU A 94 17.07 9.27 11.86
CA LEU A 94 18.29 8.60 12.24
C LEU A 94 19.10 9.51 13.14
N ASN A 95 19.26 9.11 14.40
CA ASN A 95 20.14 9.78 15.35
C ASN A 95 21.35 8.88 15.64
N GLN A 96 22.52 9.33 15.29
CA GLN A 96 23.77 8.64 15.56
C GLN A 96 24.63 9.49 16.48
N GLN A 97 25.07 8.91 17.59
CA GLN A 97 26.02 9.53 18.51
C GLN A 97 27.25 8.65 18.61
N SER A 98 28.41 9.24 18.40
CA SER A 98 29.69 8.58 18.54
C SER A 98 30.55 9.36 19.53
N GLN A 99 31.04 8.70 20.57
CA GLN A 99 31.93 9.27 21.56
C GLN A 99 33.09 8.33 21.78
N GLY A 100 34.25 8.89 21.90
CA GLY A 100 35.43 8.08 22.20
C GLY A 100 36.71 8.89 22.44
N TYR A 101 37.70 8.18 22.88
CA TYR A 101 39.07 8.69 22.93
C TYR A 101 39.98 7.70 22.22
N GLY A 102 41.01 8.22 21.55
CA GLY A 102 42.04 7.45 20.90
C GLY A 102 43.40 8.05 21.24
N GLY A 103 44.35 7.19 21.54
CA GLY A 103 45.74 7.60 21.75
C GLY A 103 46.66 6.98 20.70
N GLN A 104 47.59 7.74 20.16
CA GLN A 104 48.68 7.26 19.35
C GLN A 104 49.98 7.53 20.12
N ALA A 105 50.76 6.50 20.33
CA ALA A 105 52.11 6.63 20.89
C ALA A 105 53.13 6.27 19.80
N GLN A 106 54.02 7.18 19.49
CA GLN A 106 55.07 6.96 18.52
C GLN A 106 56.41 6.94 19.25
N LEU A 107 57.11 5.82 19.19
CA LEU A 107 58.45 5.68 19.71
C LEU A 107 59.45 5.98 18.60
N GLN A 108 60.23 7.03 18.77
CA GLN A 108 61.27 7.39 17.82
C GLN A 108 62.60 7.10 18.47
N THR A 109 63.32 6.08 17.98
CA THR A 109 64.68 5.73 18.44
C THR A 109 65.65 6.25 17.43
N GLY A 110 66.47 7.24 17.83
CA GLY A 110 67.60 7.73 17.05
C GLY A 110 68.89 6.98 17.38
N PHE A 111 69.85 6.89 16.41
CA PHE A 111 71.14 6.23 16.57
C PHE A 111 72.09 6.92 17.59
N HIS A 112 71.67 8.03 18.18
CA HIS A 112 72.36 8.75 19.23
C HIS A 112 71.42 9.01 20.39
N SER A 113 71.26 8.03 21.27
CA SER A 113 70.76 8.04 22.67
C SER A 113 69.62 8.98 23.06
N ASP A 114 68.93 9.63 22.15
CA ASP A 114 67.68 10.39 22.43
C ASP A 114 66.48 9.59 22.02
N THR A 115 65.83 8.93 23.02
CA THR A 115 64.58 8.25 22.85
C THR A 115 63.43 9.22 23.22
N SER A 116 62.70 9.71 22.27
CA SER A 116 61.52 10.55 22.52
C SER A 116 60.25 9.74 22.37
N LEU A 117 59.39 9.77 23.38
CA LEU A 117 58.04 9.22 23.36
C LEU A 117 57.07 10.37 23.13
N GLN A 118 56.42 10.41 21.95
CA GLN A 118 55.37 11.35 21.66
C GLN A 118 54.03 10.63 21.74
N GLY A 119 53.17 11.06 22.67
CA GLY A 119 51.84 10.56 22.82
C GLY A 119 50.82 11.64 22.44
N HIS A 120 49.85 11.31 21.59
CA HIS A 120 48.72 12.17 21.23
C HIS A 120 47.42 11.51 21.64
N ILE A 121 46.59 12.22 22.42
CA ILE A 121 45.28 11.77 22.84
C ILE A 121 44.26 12.63 22.12
N THR A 122 43.37 11.99 21.35
CA THR A 122 42.27 12.65 20.68
C THR A 122 40.95 12.23 21.35
N ILE A 123 40.20 13.20 21.82
CA ILE A 123 38.85 13.00 22.34
C ILE A 123 37.87 13.54 21.30
N TYR A 124 36.89 12.75 20.93
CA TYR A 124 35.87 13.17 19.96
C TYR A 124 34.47 12.84 20.44
N SER A 125 33.53 13.71 20.08
CA SER A 125 32.14 13.50 20.25
C SER A 125 31.43 14.04 19.01
N THR A 126 30.78 13.14 18.28
CA THR A 126 30.03 13.49 17.05
C THR A 126 28.58 13.09 17.23
N ARG A 127 27.67 13.98 16.84
CA ARG A 127 26.25 13.72 16.78
C ARG A 127 25.76 14.05 15.38
N ASP A 128 25.25 13.05 14.69
CA ASP A 128 24.65 13.19 13.38
C ASP A 128 23.14 12.91 13.48
N THR A 129 22.36 13.79 12.90
CA THR A 129 20.91 13.64 12.82
C THR A 129 20.51 13.76 11.37
N GLU A 130 19.94 12.68 10.82
CA GLU A 130 19.36 12.66 9.49
C GLU A 130 17.84 12.52 9.63
N ASN A 131 17.12 13.42 8.98
CA ASN A 131 15.66 13.40 8.93
C ASN A 131 15.23 13.35 7.47
N ASP A 132 14.61 12.26 7.09
CA ASP A 132 14.09 12.04 5.74
C ASP A 132 12.57 11.89 5.79
N GLN A 133 11.88 12.66 4.94
CA GLN A 133 10.43 12.67 4.84
C GLN A 133 10.01 12.59 3.38
N SER A 134 9.25 11.55 3.06
CA SER A 134 8.65 11.36 1.73
C SER A 134 7.14 11.39 1.86
N LYS A 135 6.47 12.14 0.98
CA LYS A 135 5.01 12.24 0.93
C LYS A 135 4.54 11.84 -0.46
N GLN A 136 3.52 11.00 -0.50
CA GLN A 136 2.85 10.58 -1.73
C GLN A 136 1.35 10.82 -1.58
N SER A 137 0.67 11.11 -2.69
CA SER A 137 -0.78 11.27 -2.68
C SER A 137 -1.41 10.68 -3.93
N ILE A 138 -2.63 10.16 -3.78
CA ILE A 138 -3.40 9.57 -4.87
C ILE A 138 -4.88 9.86 -4.70
N HIS A 139 -5.57 10.07 -5.82
CA HIS A 139 -7.03 10.14 -5.88
C HIS A 139 -7.59 8.75 -6.10
N VAL A 140 -8.66 8.43 -5.38
CA VAL A 140 -9.35 7.14 -5.49
C VAL A 140 -10.84 7.30 -5.21
N LEU A 141 -11.68 6.49 -5.84
CA LEU A 141 -13.09 6.40 -5.51
C LEU A 141 -13.31 5.49 -4.31
N ASP A 142 -14.31 5.81 -3.52
CA ASP A 142 -14.76 4.98 -2.40
C ASP A 142 -15.02 3.53 -2.85
N GLY A 143 -14.49 2.55 -2.12
CA GLY A 143 -14.58 1.13 -2.43
C GLY A 143 -13.63 0.61 -3.50
N HIS A 144 -12.86 1.46 -4.18
CA HIS A 144 -11.95 1.06 -5.27
C HIS A 144 -10.50 0.99 -4.79
N THR A 145 -9.73 0.08 -5.39
CA THR A 145 -8.31 -0.07 -5.10
C THR A 145 -7.48 0.88 -5.95
N ALA A 146 -6.55 1.58 -5.32
CA ALA A 146 -5.56 2.42 -5.99
C ALA A 146 -4.14 1.95 -5.66
N TYR A 147 -3.22 2.26 -6.57
CA TYR A 147 -1.81 1.90 -6.47
C TYR A 147 -0.94 3.05 -6.95
N ILE A 148 0.10 3.37 -6.20
CA ILE A 148 1.15 4.29 -6.62
C ILE A 148 2.51 3.70 -6.28
N SER A 149 3.46 3.82 -7.19
CA SER A 149 4.85 3.49 -6.98
C SER A 149 5.74 4.55 -7.61
N THR A 150 6.75 4.97 -6.87
CA THR A 150 7.82 5.84 -7.36
C THR A 150 9.15 5.20 -7.03
N GLY A 151 10.14 5.35 -7.92
CA GLY A 151 11.43 4.70 -7.69
C GLY A 151 12.51 5.17 -8.64
N VAL A 152 13.69 4.65 -8.41
CA VAL A 152 14.89 4.86 -9.23
C VAL A 152 15.48 3.51 -9.60
N SER A 153 15.79 3.33 -10.87
CA SER A 153 16.56 2.18 -11.37
C SER A 153 18.01 2.60 -11.59
N GLN A 154 18.91 2.02 -10.82
CA GLN A 154 20.34 2.36 -10.86
C GLN A 154 21.12 1.23 -11.53
N PRO A 155 21.87 1.51 -12.61
CA PRO A 155 22.75 0.51 -13.20
C PRO A 155 23.97 0.28 -12.29
N ASN A 156 24.26 -0.98 -12.01
CA ASN A 156 25.45 -1.45 -11.32
C ASN A 156 26.27 -2.29 -12.28
N THR A 157 27.48 -1.84 -12.59
CA THR A 157 28.39 -2.56 -13.47
C THR A 157 29.45 -3.26 -12.63
N SER A 158 29.49 -4.58 -12.72
CA SER A 158 30.56 -5.40 -12.15
C SER A 158 31.55 -5.72 -13.26
N THR A 159 32.81 -5.36 -13.07
CA THR A 159 33.91 -5.70 -13.98
C THR A 159 34.78 -6.73 -13.33
N GLU A 160 34.90 -7.90 -13.96
CA GLU A 160 35.79 -8.97 -13.54
C GLU A 160 36.99 -9.04 -14.51
N ILE A 161 38.18 -9.02 -13.95
CA ILE A 161 39.41 -9.16 -14.71
C ILE A 161 40.01 -10.51 -14.37
N ILE A 162 39.96 -11.43 -15.32
CA ILE A 162 40.56 -12.76 -15.20
C ILE A 162 41.89 -12.74 -15.95
N GLN A 163 43.00 -12.86 -15.21
CA GLN A 163 44.32 -12.95 -15.80
C GLN A 163 44.80 -14.40 -15.79
N HIS A 164 45.06 -14.90 -16.99
CA HIS A 164 45.64 -16.24 -17.17
C HIS A 164 46.91 -16.13 -18.03
N ASN A 165 48.06 -16.43 -17.45
CA ASN A 165 49.39 -16.25 -18.06
C ASN A 165 49.62 -14.80 -18.55
N ALA A 166 49.90 -14.60 -19.84
CA ALA A 166 50.16 -13.29 -20.45
C ALA A 166 48.89 -12.64 -21.04
N HIS A 167 47.71 -13.26 -20.86
CA HIS A 167 46.44 -12.75 -21.40
C HIS A 167 45.50 -12.33 -20.27
N ALA A 168 44.94 -11.13 -20.38
CA ALA A 168 43.89 -10.64 -19.50
C ALA A 168 42.54 -10.66 -20.24
N HIS A 169 41.57 -11.29 -19.64
CA HIS A 169 40.16 -11.24 -20.10
C HIS A 169 39.37 -10.32 -19.17
N ILE A 170 38.72 -9.32 -19.76
CA ILE A 170 37.92 -8.36 -19.02
C ILE A 170 36.44 -8.69 -19.37
N SER A 171 35.68 -9.08 -18.36
CA SER A 171 34.24 -9.29 -18.47
C SER A 171 33.51 -8.20 -17.69
N SER A 172 32.56 -7.55 -18.32
CA SER A 172 31.72 -6.51 -17.70
C SER A 172 30.27 -6.93 -17.76
N ASN A 173 29.61 -6.99 -16.61
CA ASN A 173 28.19 -7.30 -16.49
C ASN A 173 27.47 -6.13 -15.80
N THR A 174 26.42 -5.61 -16.44
CA THR A 174 25.59 -4.54 -15.89
C THR A 174 24.26 -5.12 -15.48
N TYR A 175 23.90 -4.94 -14.21
CA TYR A 175 22.57 -5.25 -13.67
C TYR A 175 21.93 -3.98 -13.11
N TYR A 176 20.61 -3.93 -13.18
CA TYR A 176 19.86 -2.79 -12.67
C TYR A 176 19.29 -3.12 -11.29
N LYS A 177 19.56 -2.21 -10.33
CA LYS A 177 19.00 -2.27 -8.99
C LYS A 177 17.86 -1.26 -8.88
N GLU A 178 16.65 -1.77 -8.71
CA GLU A 178 15.48 -0.93 -8.53
C GLU A 178 15.26 -0.64 -7.04
N ARG A 179 14.93 0.61 -6.75
CA ARG A 179 14.53 1.08 -5.43
C ARG A 179 13.20 1.78 -5.59
N SER A 180 12.17 1.31 -4.91
CA SER A 180 10.83 1.86 -5.03
C SER A 180 10.19 2.09 -3.68
N SER A 181 9.30 3.07 -3.63
CA SER A 181 8.39 3.29 -2.53
C SER A 181 6.99 3.52 -3.07
N GLY A 182 5.99 3.11 -2.32
CA GLY A 182 4.61 3.25 -2.76
C GLY A 182 3.62 2.63 -1.80
N PHE A 183 2.40 2.46 -2.27
CA PHE A 183 1.36 1.78 -1.51
C PHE A 183 0.22 1.29 -2.41
N TYR A 184 -0.44 0.23 -1.95
CA TYR A 184 -1.78 -0.18 -2.37
C TYR A 184 -2.76 0.28 -1.33
N ILE A 185 -3.95 0.73 -1.74
CA ILE A 185 -4.98 1.15 -0.81
C ILE A 185 -6.38 0.94 -1.35
N THR A 186 -7.28 0.45 -0.50
CA THR A 186 -8.70 0.34 -0.76
C THR A 186 -9.45 1.04 0.38
N PRO A 187 -9.93 2.28 0.19
CA PRO A 187 -10.73 2.98 1.18
C PRO A 187 -12.18 2.55 1.12
N ARG A 188 -12.85 2.55 2.27
CA ARG A 188 -14.30 2.38 2.39
C ARG A 188 -14.83 3.43 3.35
N LEU A 189 -15.59 4.37 2.82
CA LEU A 189 -16.15 5.47 3.59
C LEU A 189 -17.28 4.96 4.50
N SER A 190 -17.32 5.43 5.73
CA SER A 190 -18.34 5.10 6.72
C SER A 190 -18.66 6.35 7.54
N LYS A 191 -19.60 7.17 7.07
CA LYS A 191 -19.94 8.48 7.62
C LYS A 191 -18.71 9.37 7.75
N ASP A 192 -18.31 9.74 8.96
CA ASP A 192 -17.17 10.63 9.25
C ASP A 192 -15.83 9.89 9.38
N SER A 193 -15.81 8.61 9.09
CA SER A 193 -14.62 7.76 9.18
C SER A 193 -14.42 6.96 7.90
N VAL A 194 -13.20 6.53 7.67
CA VAL A 194 -12.84 5.67 6.56
C VAL A 194 -12.15 4.41 7.08
N ILE A 195 -12.55 3.26 6.56
CA ILE A 195 -11.84 2.00 6.74
C ILE A 195 -10.87 1.86 5.59
N LEU A 196 -9.60 1.66 5.92
CA LEU A 196 -8.49 1.60 4.97
C LEU A 196 -7.86 0.22 5.01
N ASP A 197 -7.90 -0.49 3.91
CA ASP A 197 -7.03 -1.64 3.66
C ASP A 197 -5.81 -1.11 2.92
N ILE A 198 -4.64 -1.08 3.59
CA ILE A 198 -3.45 -0.42 3.05
C ILE A 198 -2.20 -1.25 3.23
N SER A 199 -1.37 -1.26 2.18
CA SER A 199 -0.07 -1.93 2.15
C SER A 199 1.01 -1.00 1.60
N PRO A 200 1.56 -0.10 2.43
CA PRO A 200 2.67 0.75 2.06
C PRO A 200 4.00 0.00 2.09
N TRP A 201 4.92 0.42 1.21
CA TRP A 201 6.31 -0.04 1.25
C TRP A 201 7.27 1.11 0.92
N SER A 202 8.48 0.99 1.44
CA SER A 202 9.59 1.91 1.16
C SER A 202 10.89 1.13 1.17
N GLU A 203 11.70 1.32 0.16
CA GLU A 203 13.04 0.77 0.07
C GLU A 203 14.06 1.90 -0.10
N GLN A 204 15.07 1.91 0.77
CA GLN A 204 16.15 2.89 0.76
C GLN A 204 17.48 2.15 0.76
N THR A 205 18.34 2.48 -0.18
CA THR A 205 19.72 1.98 -0.22
C THR A 205 20.67 3.15 -0.04
N PRO A 206 21.66 3.06 0.85
CA PRO A 206 22.71 4.05 0.96
C PRO A 206 23.47 4.24 -0.35
N SER A 207 24.02 5.44 -0.58
CA SER A 207 24.75 5.79 -1.80
C SER A 207 26.00 4.95 -2.06
N ASN A 208 26.53 4.25 -1.04
CA ASN A 208 27.80 3.52 -1.07
C ASN A 208 27.60 1.99 -1.04
N ASP A 209 26.75 1.42 -1.88
CA ASP A 209 26.52 -0.03 -1.99
C ASP A 209 26.31 -0.77 -0.64
N GLY A 210 25.89 -0.04 0.38
CA GLY A 210 25.54 -0.59 1.67
C GLY A 210 24.24 -1.40 1.63
N PRO A 211 23.90 -2.10 2.72
CA PRO A 211 22.69 -2.89 2.82
C PRO A 211 21.45 -2.00 2.63
N SER A 212 20.50 -2.46 1.81
CA SER A 212 19.21 -1.81 1.62
C SER A 212 18.35 -1.92 2.87
N ASN A 213 17.76 -0.81 3.29
CA ASN A 213 16.72 -0.79 4.31
C ASN A 213 15.36 -0.83 3.63
N PHE A 214 14.51 -1.73 4.05
CA PHE A 214 13.14 -1.80 3.56
C PHE A 214 12.14 -1.72 4.72
N ASN A 215 10.98 -1.13 4.45
CA ASN A 215 9.87 -1.11 5.37
C ASN A 215 8.59 -1.50 4.60
N ARG A 216 7.89 -2.52 5.07
CA ARG A 216 6.63 -3.00 4.48
C ARG A 216 5.64 -3.24 5.60
N VAL A 217 4.44 -2.72 5.40
CA VAL A 217 3.32 -2.88 6.33
C VAL A 217 2.11 -3.34 5.53
N SER A 218 1.25 -4.14 6.12
CA SER A 218 -0.08 -4.46 5.58
C SER A 218 -1.04 -4.48 6.75
N THR A 219 -2.08 -3.65 6.67
CA THR A 219 -3.01 -3.48 7.78
C THR A 219 -4.37 -2.96 7.32
N VAL A 220 -5.38 -3.26 8.13
CA VAL A 220 -6.71 -2.67 7.98
C VAL A 220 -6.97 -1.80 9.21
N ILE A 221 -7.19 -0.52 8.99
CA ILE A 221 -7.45 0.43 10.07
C ILE A 221 -8.71 1.26 9.81
N ARG A 222 -9.24 1.85 10.89
CA ARG A 222 -10.25 2.90 10.79
C ARG A 222 -9.58 4.24 11.15
N SER A 223 -9.72 5.22 10.28
CA SER A 223 -9.23 6.59 10.48
C SER A 223 -10.39 7.58 10.39
N ARG A 224 -10.26 8.74 11.04
CA ARG A 224 -11.14 9.89 10.81
C ARG A 224 -10.71 10.62 9.55
N LEU A 225 -11.67 11.18 8.82
CA LEU A 225 -11.38 12.09 7.72
C LEU A 225 -10.58 13.30 8.19
N ASN A 226 -9.78 13.86 7.31
CA ASN A 226 -8.94 15.05 7.54
C ASN A 226 -7.92 14.95 8.69
N THR A 227 -7.71 13.76 9.29
CA THR A 227 -6.81 13.56 10.43
C THR A 227 -5.64 12.65 10.04
N TRP A 228 -4.42 13.04 10.43
CA TRP A 228 -3.25 12.18 10.31
C TRP A 228 -3.34 11.03 11.32
N THR A 229 -3.26 9.80 10.83
CA THR A 229 -3.28 8.57 11.64
C THR A 229 -1.98 7.82 11.42
N GLU A 230 -1.32 7.41 12.50
CA GLU A 230 -0.13 6.59 12.43
C GLU A 230 -0.50 5.13 12.09
N LEU A 231 0.13 4.58 11.04
CA LEU A 231 -0.06 3.18 10.64
C LEU A 231 0.94 2.27 11.32
N SER A 232 2.17 2.72 11.44
CA SER A 232 3.28 1.92 11.95
C SER A 232 4.38 2.81 12.48
N ASN A 233 4.97 2.39 13.59
CA ASN A 233 6.16 2.99 14.16
C ASN A 233 7.13 1.89 14.56
N VAL A 234 8.31 1.89 13.92
CA VAL A 234 9.38 0.94 14.19
C VAL A 234 10.59 1.68 14.72
N ASN A 235 10.92 1.45 15.98
CA ASN A 235 12.09 2.00 16.62
C ASN A 235 13.17 0.93 16.76
N GLN A 236 14.33 1.17 16.17
CA GLN A 236 15.50 0.31 16.30
C GLN A 236 16.57 1.06 17.07
N TRP A 237 17.10 0.43 18.07
CA TRP A 237 18.21 0.95 18.86
C TRP A 237 19.37 -0.03 18.80
N SER A 238 20.58 0.46 18.53
CA SER A 238 21.79 -0.33 18.62
C SER A 238 22.89 0.44 19.33
N ALA A 239 23.59 -0.24 20.22
CA ALA A 239 24.77 0.28 20.89
C ALA A 239 25.94 -0.64 20.56
N GLN A 240 27.05 -0.08 20.11
CA GLN A 240 28.27 -0.79 19.80
C GLN A 240 29.44 -0.11 20.51
N GLY A 241 30.07 -0.86 21.38
CA GLY A 241 31.35 -0.46 22.03
C GLY A 241 32.51 -1.19 21.39
N SER A 242 33.61 -0.53 21.18
CA SER A 242 34.88 -1.18 20.86
C SER A 242 35.98 -0.66 21.78
N ASN A 243 36.71 -1.59 22.38
CA ASN A 243 37.87 -1.29 23.22
C ASN A 243 39.11 -1.69 22.45
N LYS A 244 40.03 -0.75 22.29
CA LYS A 244 41.39 -0.97 21.75
C LYS A 244 42.39 -0.67 22.84
N ILE A 245 43.62 -1.18 22.71
CA ILE A 245 44.68 -1.02 23.71
C ILE A 245 44.92 0.47 24.05
N LEU A 246 44.75 1.38 23.08
CA LEU A 246 44.96 2.82 23.22
C LEU A 246 43.70 3.65 22.88
N GLY A 247 42.50 3.10 23.05
CA GLY A 247 41.30 3.86 22.76
C GLY A 247 40.00 3.12 23.04
N GLN A 248 38.95 3.88 23.30
CA GLN A 248 37.57 3.39 23.47
C GLN A 248 36.65 4.20 22.58
N THR A 249 35.71 3.50 21.93
CA THR A 249 34.69 4.12 21.12
C THR A 249 33.34 3.54 21.48
N ASN A 250 32.36 4.38 21.80
CA ASN A 250 30.98 4.02 22.01
C ASN A 250 30.15 4.68 20.91
N LYS A 251 29.41 3.86 20.15
CA LYS A 251 28.45 4.31 19.13
C LYS A 251 27.06 3.92 19.55
N THR A 252 26.17 4.88 19.57
CA THR A 252 24.74 4.67 19.77
C THR A 252 24.01 5.13 18.53
N ARG A 253 23.14 4.27 17.98
CA ARG A 253 22.32 4.56 16.82
C ARG A 253 20.88 4.29 17.15
N LYS A 254 20.05 5.29 16.95
CA LYS A 254 18.58 5.20 17.06
C LYS A 254 18.00 5.49 15.69
N ASN A 255 17.23 4.52 15.15
CA ASN A 255 16.51 4.65 13.90
C ASN A 255 15.02 4.54 14.21
N SER A 256 14.23 5.55 13.83
CA SER A 256 12.79 5.59 13.99
C SER A 256 12.16 5.72 12.62
N ASN A 257 11.33 4.76 12.24
CA ASN A 257 10.58 4.76 11.00
C ASN A 257 9.10 4.78 11.34
N SER A 258 8.39 5.81 10.90
CA SER A 258 6.94 5.90 11.06
C SER A 258 6.25 6.13 9.72
N ILE A 259 5.06 5.56 9.58
CA ILE A 259 4.20 5.72 8.42
C ILE A 259 2.89 6.33 8.88
N TRP A 260 2.49 7.41 8.23
CA TRP A 260 1.30 8.18 8.54
C TRP A 260 0.39 8.25 7.31
N ILE A 261 -0.91 8.26 7.55
CA ILE A 261 -1.93 8.41 6.51
C ILE A 261 -2.93 9.50 6.88
N LYS A 262 -3.42 10.21 5.86
CA LYS A 262 -4.52 11.15 5.95
C LYS A 262 -5.43 10.97 4.74
N VAL A 263 -6.74 10.92 4.97
CA VAL A 263 -7.76 10.85 3.92
C VAL A 263 -8.63 12.09 3.95
N VAL A 264 -8.87 12.66 2.79
CA VAL A 264 -9.72 13.83 2.57
C VAL A 264 -10.85 13.42 1.63
N ASP A 265 -12.08 13.70 1.99
CA ASP A 265 -13.24 13.56 1.11
C ASP A 265 -13.40 14.87 0.31
N LEU A 266 -13.23 14.77 -1.01
CA LEU A 266 -13.28 15.93 -1.90
C LEU A 266 -14.71 16.38 -2.23
N ASP A 267 -15.70 15.55 -2.01
CA ASP A 267 -17.09 15.85 -2.32
C ASP A 267 -17.83 16.51 -1.13
N THR A 268 -17.34 16.31 0.10
CA THR A 268 -17.88 16.99 1.28
C THR A 268 -17.39 18.45 1.37
N ASP A 269 -16.16 18.75 0.91
CA ASP A 269 -15.59 20.10 0.96
C ASP A 269 -16.22 21.07 -0.07
N LEU A 270 -16.99 20.59 -1.05
CA LEU A 270 -17.65 21.43 -2.06
C LEU A 270 -19.02 21.97 -1.61
N ASN A 271 -19.53 21.53 -0.45
CA ASN A 271 -20.85 21.92 0.06
C ASN A 271 -20.78 22.86 1.28
N ASN A 272 -19.63 23.45 1.62
CA ASN A 272 -19.47 24.45 2.68
C ASN A 272 -19.11 25.84 2.13
#